data_df35a04df938c0f891d33e926250f6d9
#
_entry.id   df35a04df938c0f891d33e926250f6d9
#
_cell.length_a   1.000
_cell.length_b   1.000
_cell.length_c   1.000
_cell.angle_alpha   90.00
_cell.angle_beta   90.00
_cell.angle_gamma   90.00
#
_symmetry.space_group_name_H-M   'P 1'
#
loop_
_entity.id
_entity.type
_entity.pdbx_description
1 polymer ?
#
loop_
_entity_poly.entity_id
_entity_poly.type
_entity_poly.pdbx_seq_one_letter_code
_entity_poly.pdbx_strand_id
1 'polypeptide(L)'
;KQFADGKIMSGEKQPDYAPVIDICTAASLRELTTPALLAVLTPVIVGFGIDWKALGAFLAAVILVGQLMANYLSNAGGAWDNAKKYIEDGHHGGKGSDAHKAAVIGDTVGDPFKDTAGPALNPLIKVMNLVSLLVLPAIISLQDNDGARFAISISALVVLLGSIAFSSRKQTSLVASS
;
A
#
# COMPACT_ATOMS: atom_id res chain seq x y z
N LYS A 1 9.39 24.39 4.97
CA LYS A 1 10.29 25.52 4.61
C LYS A 1 9.50 26.75 4.15
N GLN A 2 8.50 26.61 3.28
CA GLN A 2 7.74 27.76 2.74
C GLN A 2 6.95 28.55 3.80
N PHE A 3 6.52 27.91 4.88
CA PHE A 3 5.77 28.55 5.99
C PHE A 3 6.67 29.19 7.06
N ALA A 4 7.98 29.02 6.96
CA ALA A 4 8.90 29.46 8.02
C ALA A 4 8.99 31.00 8.20
N ASP A 5 8.69 31.76 7.14
CA ASP A 5 8.68 33.22 7.14
C ASP A 5 7.31 33.85 7.52
N GLY A 6 6.29 33.01 7.76
CA GLY A 6 4.93 33.44 8.12
C GLY A 6 4.14 34.13 7.02
N LYS A 7 4.74 34.47 5.88
CA LYS A 7 4.14 35.29 4.82
C LYS A 7 2.99 34.61 4.07
N ILE A 8 3.03 33.27 4.00
CA ILE A 8 1.93 32.51 3.41
C ILE A 8 0.71 32.54 4.35
N MET A 9 0.95 32.45 5.66
CA MET A 9 -0.13 32.52 6.65
C MET A 9 -0.77 33.90 6.76
N SER A 10 0.00 34.97 6.52
CA SER A 10 -0.51 36.35 6.45
C SER A 10 -1.20 36.70 5.12
N GLY A 11 -1.09 35.85 4.10
CA GLY A 11 -1.63 36.10 2.76
C GLY A 11 -0.78 37.00 1.89
N GLU A 12 0.40 37.43 2.36
CA GLU A 12 1.34 38.28 1.58
C GLU A 12 2.01 37.54 0.43
N LYS A 13 2.09 36.19 0.53
CA LYS A 13 2.74 35.34 -0.47
C LYS A 13 1.89 34.12 -0.78
N GLN A 14 1.74 33.82 -2.06
CA GLN A 14 1.11 32.58 -2.49
C GLN A 14 2.07 31.39 -2.31
N PRO A 15 1.56 30.21 -1.87
CA PRO A 15 2.38 29.01 -1.79
C PRO A 15 2.82 28.54 -3.19
N ASP A 16 4.06 28.11 -3.30
CA ASP A 16 4.58 27.49 -4.52
C ASP A 16 4.34 25.98 -4.45
N TYR A 17 3.40 25.48 -5.23
CA TYR A 17 3.00 24.07 -5.23
C TYR A 17 3.95 23.18 -6.06
N ALA A 18 4.67 23.72 -7.05
CA ALA A 18 5.48 22.92 -7.96
C ALA A 18 6.56 22.11 -7.22
N PRO A 19 7.40 22.68 -6.32
CA PRO A 19 8.37 21.87 -5.56
C PRO A 19 7.73 20.85 -4.63
N VAL A 20 6.52 21.13 -4.13
CA VAL A 20 5.79 20.18 -3.26
C VAL A 20 5.31 18.99 -4.08
N ILE A 21 4.75 19.23 -5.26
CA ILE A 21 4.30 18.20 -6.19
C ILE A 21 5.49 17.31 -6.60
N ASP A 22 6.62 17.91 -6.96
CA ASP A 22 7.83 17.18 -7.37
C ASP A 22 8.34 16.26 -6.26
N ILE A 23 8.42 16.77 -5.02
CA ILE A 23 8.85 15.98 -3.87
C ILE A 23 7.86 14.84 -3.60
N CYS A 24 6.55 15.11 -3.59
CA CYS A 24 5.53 14.10 -3.34
C CYS A 24 5.52 13.03 -4.44
N THR A 25 5.62 13.43 -5.71
CA THR A 25 5.64 12.49 -6.84
C THR A 25 6.88 11.60 -6.80
N ALA A 26 8.06 12.19 -6.59
CA ALA A 26 9.31 11.43 -6.51
C ALA A 26 9.30 10.45 -5.31
N ALA A 27 8.78 10.87 -4.16
CA ALA A 27 8.63 10.01 -2.99
C ALA A 27 7.63 8.88 -3.26
N SER A 28 6.46 9.19 -3.85
CA SER A 28 5.42 8.19 -4.16
C SER A 28 5.91 7.13 -5.12
N LEU A 29 6.56 7.51 -6.23
CA LEU A 29 7.13 6.56 -7.20
C LEU A 29 8.16 5.62 -6.55
N ARG A 30 8.98 6.15 -5.64
CA ARG A 30 9.98 5.36 -4.93
C ARG A 30 9.35 4.37 -3.95
N GLU A 31 8.35 4.80 -3.19
CA GLU A 31 7.68 3.96 -2.20
C GLU A 31 6.78 2.89 -2.86
N LEU A 32 6.26 3.15 -4.07
CA LEU A 32 5.47 2.18 -4.84
C LEU A 32 6.30 1.02 -5.41
N THR A 33 7.61 1.14 -5.51
CA THR A 33 8.47 0.13 -6.13
C THR A 33 8.36 -1.24 -5.44
N THR A 34 8.44 -1.29 -4.11
CA THR A 34 8.38 -2.56 -3.36
C THR A 34 7.01 -3.23 -3.45
N PRO A 35 5.87 -2.55 -3.21
CA PRO A 35 4.55 -3.14 -3.43
C PRO A 35 4.31 -3.59 -4.87
N ALA A 36 4.78 -2.83 -5.87
CA ALA A 36 4.66 -3.21 -7.28
C ALA A 36 5.44 -4.49 -7.60
N LEU A 37 6.68 -4.59 -7.16
CA LEU A 37 7.48 -5.80 -7.32
C LEU A 37 6.87 -6.99 -6.60
N LEU A 38 6.30 -6.80 -5.41
CA LEU A 38 5.59 -7.84 -4.69
C LEU A 38 4.39 -8.34 -5.51
N ALA A 39 3.58 -7.43 -6.06
CA ALA A 39 2.41 -7.79 -6.85
C ALA A 39 2.77 -8.56 -8.14
N VAL A 40 3.88 -8.21 -8.79
CA VAL A 40 4.32 -8.84 -10.04
C VAL A 40 5.09 -10.14 -9.79
N LEU A 41 6.01 -10.15 -8.83
CA LEU A 41 6.92 -11.28 -8.65
C LEU A 41 6.31 -12.42 -7.84
N THR A 42 5.36 -12.17 -6.92
CA THR A 42 4.77 -13.24 -6.12
C THR A 42 4.04 -14.30 -6.96
N PRO A 43 3.17 -13.95 -7.93
CA PRO A 43 2.59 -14.92 -8.85
C PRO A 43 3.63 -15.70 -9.66
N VAL A 44 4.72 -15.04 -10.09
CA VAL A 44 5.83 -15.68 -10.81
C VAL A 44 6.52 -16.72 -9.92
N ILE A 45 6.83 -16.35 -8.67
CA ILE A 45 7.46 -17.25 -7.70
C ILE A 45 6.59 -18.46 -7.43
N VAL A 46 5.29 -18.27 -7.19
CA VAL A 46 4.36 -19.36 -6.91
C VAL A 46 4.19 -20.27 -8.14
N GLY A 47 3.96 -19.69 -9.31
CA GLY A 47 3.68 -20.45 -10.53
C GLY A 47 4.87 -21.26 -11.02
N PHE A 48 6.07 -20.68 -11.09
CA PHE A 48 7.27 -21.38 -11.53
C PHE A 48 7.91 -22.21 -10.39
N GLY A 49 7.81 -21.75 -9.14
CA GLY A 49 8.43 -22.45 -8.01
C GLY A 49 7.66 -23.66 -7.53
N ILE A 50 6.34 -23.64 -7.65
CA ILE A 50 5.47 -24.75 -7.23
C ILE A 50 4.83 -25.40 -8.46
N ASP A 51 3.71 -24.86 -8.92
CA ASP A 51 3.04 -25.28 -10.17
C ASP A 51 1.86 -24.34 -10.53
N TRP A 52 1.20 -24.60 -11.67
CA TRP A 52 0.04 -23.83 -12.13
C TRP A 52 -1.21 -24.02 -11.24
N LYS A 53 -1.35 -25.17 -10.57
CA LYS A 53 -2.48 -25.44 -9.65
C LYS A 53 -2.32 -24.62 -8.37
N ALA A 54 -1.09 -24.54 -7.85
CA ALA A 54 -0.75 -23.68 -6.73
C ALA A 54 -0.98 -22.20 -7.05
N LEU A 55 -0.66 -21.77 -8.28
CA LEU A 55 -0.98 -20.42 -8.75
C LEU A 55 -2.50 -20.16 -8.74
N GLY A 56 -3.32 -21.12 -9.19
CA GLY A 56 -4.78 -21.02 -9.16
C GLY A 56 -5.32 -20.90 -7.71
N ALA A 57 -4.82 -21.71 -6.79
CA ALA A 57 -5.19 -21.62 -5.38
C ALA A 57 -4.75 -20.29 -4.74
N PHE A 58 -3.53 -19.83 -5.08
CA PHE A 58 -3.02 -18.52 -4.66
C PHE A 58 -3.93 -17.38 -5.12
N LEU A 59 -4.36 -17.38 -6.39
CA LEU A 59 -5.26 -16.36 -6.91
C LEU A 59 -6.62 -16.35 -6.20
N ALA A 60 -7.21 -17.51 -5.96
CA ALA A 60 -8.46 -17.62 -5.22
C ALA A 60 -8.31 -17.00 -3.81
N ALA A 61 -7.22 -17.32 -3.10
CA ALA A 61 -6.93 -16.77 -1.79
C ALA A 61 -6.72 -15.25 -1.84
N VAL A 62 -5.95 -14.74 -2.81
CA VAL A 62 -5.70 -13.30 -2.99
C VAL A 62 -6.99 -12.53 -3.23
N ILE A 63 -7.89 -13.05 -4.06
CA ILE A 63 -9.18 -12.41 -4.33
C ILE A 63 -10.03 -12.38 -3.06
N LEU A 64 -10.20 -13.51 -2.39
CA LEU A 64 -11.06 -13.61 -1.21
C LEU A 64 -10.54 -12.78 -0.03
N VAL A 65 -9.29 -13.00 0.34
CA VAL A 65 -8.67 -12.30 1.48
C VAL A 65 -8.45 -10.82 1.16
N GLY A 66 -7.98 -10.51 -0.04
CA GLY A 66 -7.74 -9.13 -0.45
C GLY A 66 -9.03 -8.31 -0.49
N GLN A 67 -10.13 -8.86 -1.02
CA GLN A 67 -11.44 -8.19 -1.03
C GLN A 67 -11.98 -8.01 0.40
N LEU A 68 -11.84 -9.03 1.24
CA LEU A 68 -12.24 -8.92 2.65
C LEU A 68 -11.47 -7.82 3.37
N MET A 69 -10.15 -7.81 3.22
CA MET A 69 -9.29 -6.81 3.86
C MET A 69 -9.51 -5.40 3.32
N ALA A 70 -9.74 -5.23 2.03
CA ALA A 70 -10.06 -3.93 1.46
C ALA A 70 -11.34 -3.34 2.07
N ASN A 71 -12.39 -4.13 2.16
CA ASN A 71 -13.65 -3.72 2.78
C ASN A 71 -13.48 -3.47 4.28
N TYR A 72 -12.78 -4.36 4.98
CA TYR A 72 -12.53 -4.20 6.42
C TYR A 72 -11.78 -2.91 6.73
N LEU A 73 -10.68 -2.64 6.06
CA LEU A 73 -9.86 -1.45 6.32
C LEU A 73 -10.62 -0.15 5.99
N SER A 74 -11.33 -0.13 4.85
CA SER A 74 -12.13 1.04 4.47
C SER A 74 -13.26 1.31 5.47
N ASN A 75 -13.96 0.27 5.91
CA ASN A 75 -15.08 0.42 6.85
C ASN A 75 -14.61 0.75 8.27
N ALA A 76 -13.53 0.09 8.74
CA ALA A 76 -12.97 0.36 10.05
C ALA A 76 -12.44 1.80 10.16
N GLY A 77 -11.68 2.26 9.14
CA GLY A 77 -11.21 3.64 9.08
C GLY A 77 -12.35 4.65 8.96
N GLY A 78 -13.34 4.36 8.12
CA GLY A 78 -14.53 5.18 7.95
C GLY A 78 -15.39 5.28 9.22
N ALA A 79 -15.42 4.26 10.05
CA ALA A 79 -16.14 4.29 11.32
C ALA A 79 -15.58 5.35 12.29
N TRP A 80 -14.26 5.48 12.37
CA TRP A 80 -13.62 6.51 13.19
C TRP A 80 -13.88 7.93 12.68
N ASP A 81 -13.80 8.16 11.37
CA ASP A 81 -14.13 9.45 10.75
C ASP A 81 -15.61 9.84 11.03
N ASN A 82 -16.52 8.89 10.86
CA ASN A 82 -17.94 9.11 11.16
C ASN A 82 -18.18 9.38 12.65
N ALA A 83 -17.51 8.67 13.55
CA ALA A 83 -17.60 8.91 14.98
C ALA A 83 -17.12 10.32 15.36
N LYS A 84 -16.01 10.78 14.76
CA LYS A 84 -15.51 12.15 14.95
C LYS A 84 -16.55 13.19 14.48
N LYS A 85 -17.07 13.04 13.27
CA LYS A 85 -18.10 13.94 12.71
C LYS A 85 -19.36 13.98 13.57
N TYR A 86 -19.83 12.82 14.03
CA TYR A 86 -21.00 12.73 14.91
C TYR A 86 -20.82 13.51 16.22
N ILE A 87 -19.61 13.48 16.80
CA ILE A 87 -19.28 14.27 17.99
C ILE A 87 -19.21 15.76 17.64
N GLU A 88 -18.60 16.13 16.51
CA GLU A 88 -18.49 17.51 16.04
C GLU A 88 -19.87 18.16 15.79
N ASP A 89 -20.87 17.35 15.41
CA ASP A 89 -22.28 17.78 15.24
C ASP A 89 -23.02 18.09 16.57
N GLY A 90 -22.30 18.00 17.72
CA GLY A 90 -22.81 18.39 19.04
C GLY A 90 -23.11 17.23 19.97
N HIS A 91 -22.92 15.98 19.57
CA HIS A 91 -23.11 14.81 20.42
C HIS A 91 -21.92 14.62 21.38
N HIS A 92 -22.17 13.99 22.54
CA HIS A 92 -21.13 13.64 23.53
C HIS A 92 -20.24 14.83 23.97
N GLY A 93 -20.80 16.04 24.04
CA GLY A 93 -20.11 17.25 24.47
C GLY A 93 -19.53 18.10 23.32
N GLY A 94 -19.68 17.66 22.06
CA GLY A 94 -19.35 18.45 20.89
C GLY A 94 -17.85 18.64 20.67
N LYS A 95 -17.54 19.55 19.76
CA LYS A 95 -16.15 19.88 19.36
C LYS A 95 -15.35 20.42 20.54
N GLY A 96 -14.16 19.88 20.78
CA GLY A 96 -13.27 20.26 21.89
C GLY A 96 -13.46 19.44 23.17
N SER A 97 -14.51 18.62 23.28
CA SER A 97 -14.70 17.69 24.40
C SER A 97 -13.62 16.59 24.46
N ASP A 98 -13.52 15.87 25.56
CA ASP A 98 -12.60 14.74 25.68
C ASP A 98 -12.98 13.59 24.73
N ALA A 99 -14.29 13.40 24.50
CA ALA A 99 -14.80 12.48 23.48
C ALA A 99 -14.31 12.88 22.07
N HIS A 100 -14.36 14.17 21.74
CA HIS A 100 -13.84 14.68 20.46
C HIS A 100 -12.32 14.42 20.32
N LYS A 101 -11.52 14.71 21.34
CA LYS A 101 -10.07 14.45 21.31
C LYS A 101 -9.75 12.97 21.08
N ALA A 102 -10.47 12.07 21.76
CA ALA A 102 -10.32 10.64 21.56
C ALA A 102 -10.71 10.20 20.14
N ALA A 103 -11.81 10.74 19.60
CA ALA A 103 -12.25 10.45 18.25
C ALA A 103 -11.28 10.97 17.17
N VAL A 104 -10.63 12.12 17.38
CA VAL A 104 -9.57 12.65 16.50
C VAL A 104 -8.37 11.70 16.46
N ILE A 105 -7.97 11.14 17.61
CA ILE A 105 -6.90 10.13 17.64
C ILE A 105 -7.31 8.89 16.85
N GLY A 106 -8.54 8.40 17.05
CA GLY A 106 -9.07 7.26 16.31
C GLY A 106 -9.12 7.49 14.80
N ASP A 107 -9.59 8.67 14.37
CA ASP A 107 -9.64 9.09 12.98
C ASP A 107 -8.22 9.16 12.35
N THR A 108 -7.26 9.75 13.08
CA THR A 108 -5.85 9.80 12.63
C THR A 108 -5.26 8.40 12.41
N VAL A 109 -5.64 7.41 13.22
CA VAL A 109 -5.24 6.00 13.03
C VAL A 109 -6.04 5.37 11.88
N GLY A 110 -7.30 5.74 11.72
CA GLY A 110 -8.20 5.21 10.69
C GLY A 110 -7.93 5.73 9.28
N ASP A 111 -7.43 6.96 9.14
CA ASP A 111 -7.15 7.59 7.85
C ASP A 111 -6.24 6.75 6.93
N PRO A 112 -5.08 6.22 7.38
CA PRO A 112 -4.27 5.33 6.55
C PRO A 112 -5.02 4.07 6.09
N PHE A 113 -5.96 3.57 6.87
CA PHE A 113 -6.74 2.39 6.51
C PHE A 113 -7.77 2.69 5.43
N LYS A 114 -8.57 3.76 5.59
CA LYS A 114 -9.64 4.10 4.65
C LYS A 114 -9.12 4.74 3.37
N ASP A 115 -8.12 5.61 3.46
CA ASP A 115 -7.68 6.47 2.36
C ASP A 115 -6.47 5.89 1.60
N THR A 116 -5.71 4.97 2.21
CA THR A 116 -4.50 4.39 1.61
C THR A 116 -4.58 2.88 1.48
N ALA A 117 -4.56 2.14 2.58
CA ALA A 117 -4.44 0.68 2.56
C ALA A 117 -5.65 -0.01 1.92
N GLY A 118 -6.88 0.38 2.28
CA GLY A 118 -8.11 -0.17 1.71
C GLY A 118 -8.16 0.00 0.19
N PRO A 119 -8.12 1.24 -0.32
CA PRO A 119 -8.14 1.51 -1.77
C PRO A 119 -6.97 0.90 -2.55
N ALA A 120 -5.77 0.80 -1.96
CA ALA A 120 -4.59 0.25 -2.61
C ALA A 120 -4.69 -1.26 -2.88
N LEU A 121 -5.45 -2.01 -2.07
CA LEU A 121 -5.62 -3.45 -2.26
C LEU A 121 -6.33 -3.81 -3.57
N ASN A 122 -7.29 -3.01 -4.03
CA ASN A 122 -8.01 -3.28 -5.27
C ASN A 122 -7.11 -3.32 -6.52
N PRO A 123 -6.29 -2.29 -6.82
CA PRO A 123 -5.35 -2.37 -7.94
C PRO A 123 -4.29 -3.46 -7.74
N LEU A 124 -3.84 -3.72 -6.50
CA LEU A 124 -2.87 -4.77 -6.20
C LEU A 124 -3.38 -6.16 -6.60
N ILE A 125 -4.61 -6.50 -6.21
CA ILE A 125 -5.29 -7.76 -6.60
C ILE A 125 -5.40 -7.87 -8.12
N LYS A 126 -5.78 -6.79 -8.81
CA LYS A 126 -5.90 -6.76 -10.28
C LYS A 126 -4.57 -7.01 -10.97
N VAL A 127 -3.49 -6.39 -10.49
CA VAL A 127 -2.14 -6.61 -11.04
C VAL A 127 -1.71 -8.06 -10.85
N MET A 128 -1.89 -8.64 -9.66
CA MET A 128 -1.58 -10.05 -9.39
C MET A 128 -2.36 -10.99 -10.32
N ASN A 129 -3.65 -10.73 -10.54
CA ASN A 129 -4.48 -11.53 -11.44
C ASN A 129 -4.00 -11.43 -12.90
N LEU A 130 -3.74 -10.22 -13.39
CA LEU A 130 -3.27 -10.00 -14.76
C LEU A 130 -1.91 -10.66 -15.00
N VAL A 131 -0.96 -10.49 -14.10
CA VAL A 131 0.36 -11.12 -14.19
C VAL A 131 0.22 -12.64 -14.20
N SER A 132 -0.60 -13.20 -13.33
CA SER A 132 -0.82 -14.65 -13.27
C SER A 132 -1.36 -15.21 -14.58
N LEU A 133 -2.34 -14.53 -15.19
CA LEU A 133 -2.88 -14.93 -16.48
C LEU A 133 -1.86 -14.83 -17.61
N LEU A 134 -1.02 -13.79 -17.59
CA LEU A 134 0.02 -13.58 -18.60
C LEU A 134 1.15 -14.61 -18.50
N VAL A 135 1.54 -15.02 -17.29
CA VAL A 135 2.64 -15.99 -17.10
C VAL A 135 2.18 -17.45 -17.19
N LEU A 136 0.88 -17.73 -17.09
CA LEU A 136 0.33 -19.09 -17.08
C LEU A 136 0.75 -19.94 -18.29
N PRO A 137 0.70 -19.46 -19.54
CA PRO A 137 1.17 -20.24 -20.69
C PRO A 137 2.66 -20.63 -20.58
N ALA A 138 3.49 -19.72 -20.09
CA ALA A 138 4.91 -20.00 -19.90
C ALA A 138 5.16 -21.03 -18.77
N ILE A 139 4.38 -20.97 -17.69
CA ILE A 139 4.45 -21.94 -16.59
C ILE A 139 4.09 -23.34 -17.11
N ILE A 140 3.03 -23.46 -17.92
CA ILE A 140 2.58 -24.73 -18.51
C ILE A 140 3.61 -25.25 -19.50
N SER A 141 4.17 -24.40 -20.38
CA SER A 141 5.15 -24.82 -21.37
C SER A 141 6.49 -25.26 -20.75
N LEU A 142 6.84 -24.77 -19.58
CA LEU A 142 8.08 -25.11 -18.88
C LEU A 142 7.86 -26.12 -17.75
N GLN A 143 6.67 -26.72 -17.63
CA GLN A 143 6.36 -27.59 -16.48
C GLN A 143 7.30 -28.79 -16.32
N ASP A 144 7.85 -29.31 -17.45
CA ASP A 144 8.76 -30.45 -17.48
C ASP A 144 10.26 -30.03 -17.43
N ASN A 145 10.53 -28.73 -17.34
CA ASN A 145 11.89 -28.19 -17.26
C ASN A 145 12.16 -27.57 -15.88
N ASP A 146 12.46 -28.43 -14.91
CA ASP A 146 12.70 -28.00 -13.52
C ASP A 146 13.83 -26.97 -13.40
N GLY A 147 14.90 -27.11 -14.19
CA GLY A 147 16.01 -26.17 -14.17
C GLY A 147 15.60 -24.74 -14.52
N ALA A 148 14.84 -24.57 -15.60
CA ALA A 148 14.35 -23.26 -16.02
C ALA A 148 13.34 -22.69 -15.04
N ARG A 149 12.42 -23.50 -14.53
CA ARG A 149 11.40 -23.10 -13.55
C ARG A 149 12.03 -22.56 -12.27
N PHE A 150 12.93 -23.35 -11.67
CA PHE A 150 13.60 -22.92 -10.42
C PHE A 150 14.51 -21.72 -10.63
N ALA A 151 15.20 -21.62 -11.78
CA ALA A 151 16.02 -20.44 -12.09
C ALA A 151 15.17 -19.16 -12.15
N ILE A 152 13.99 -19.19 -12.80
CA ILE A 152 13.07 -18.05 -12.86
C ILE A 152 12.54 -17.72 -11.46
N SER A 153 12.05 -18.71 -10.72
CA SER A 153 11.48 -18.51 -9.38
C SER A 153 12.50 -17.95 -8.39
N ILE A 154 13.72 -18.52 -8.36
CA ILE A 154 14.79 -18.06 -7.47
C ILE A 154 15.22 -16.64 -7.84
N SER A 155 15.38 -16.34 -9.12
CA SER A 155 15.74 -15.00 -9.57
C SER A 155 14.68 -13.97 -9.14
N ALA A 156 13.39 -14.27 -9.32
CA ALA A 156 12.29 -13.43 -8.88
C ALA A 156 12.30 -13.24 -7.36
N LEU A 157 12.54 -14.31 -6.60
CA LEU A 157 12.64 -14.27 -5.13
C LEU A 157 13.80 -13.40 -4.66
N VAL A 158 14.98 -13.53 -5.26
CA VAL A 158 16.16 -12.71 -4.93
C VAL A 158 15.89 -11.23 -5.17
N VAL A 159 15.27 -10.87 -6.30
CA VAL A 159 14.90 -9.49 -6.61
C VAL A 159 13.90 -8.95 -5.58
N LEU A 160 12.88 -9.75 -5.24
CA LEU A 160 11.87 -9.36 -4.26
C LEU A 160 12.48 -9.14 -2.86
N LEU A 161 13.27 -10.09 -2.38
CA LEU A 161 13.95 -9.98 -1.09
C LEU A 161 14.93 -8.80 -1.06
N GLY A 162 15.65 -8.56 -2.15
CA GLY A 162 16.53 -7.39 -2.31
C GLY A 162 15.77 -6.07 -2.20
N SER A 163 14.59 -5.97 -2.84
CA SER A 163 13.73 -4.79 -2.76
C SER A 163 13.21 -4.55 -1.34
N ILE A 164 12.75 -5.60 -0.67
CA ILE A 164 12.27 -5.52 0.71
C ILE A 164 13.40 -5.09 1.67
N ALA A 165 14.58 -5.70 1.53
CA ALA A 165 15.74 -5.37 2.36
C ALA A 165 16.21 -3.91 2.16
N PHE A 166 16.14 -3.42 0.91
CA PHE A 166 16.47 -2.03 0.60
C PHE A 166 15.45 -1.06 1.22
N SER A 167 14.16 -1.36 1.13
CA SER A 167 13.08 -0.55 1.71
C SER A 167 13.18 -0.49 3.23
N SER A 168 13.41 -1.62 3.91
CA SER A 168 13.51 -1.70 5.37
C SER A 168 14.69 -0.90 5.94
N ARG A 169 15.85 -0.94 5.31
CA ARG A 169 17.04 -0.20 5.75
C ARG A 169 16.81 1.32 5.76
N LYS A 170 16.02 1.81 4.85
CA LYS A 170 15.76 3.23 4.71
C LYS A 170 14.79 3.76 5.78
N GLN A 171 13.80 2.98 6.19
CA GLN A 171 12.91 3.35 7.29
C GLN A 171 13.68 3.54 8.59
N THR A 172 14.65 2.67 8.87
CA THR A 172 15.48 2.76 10.07
C THR A 172 16.32 4.03 10.10
N SER A 173 16.81 4.50 8.94
CA SER A 173 17.62 5.73 8.87
C SER A 173 16.81 7.02 9.10
N LEU A 174 15.53 7.03 8.73
CA LEU A 174 14.64 8.19 8.94
C LEU A 174 14.23 8.32 10.40
N VAL A 175 14.02 7.20 11.10
CA VAL A 175 13.70 7.18 12.54
C VAL A 175 14.92 7.56 13.40
N ALA A 176 16.13 7.25 12.94
CA ALA A 176 17.37 7.60 13.65
C ALA A 176 17.78 9.08 13.47
N SER A 177 17.20 9.81 12.53
CA SER A 177 17.48 11.22 12.22
C SER A 177 16.44 12.21 12.76
N SER A 178 15.39 11.74 13.40
CA SER A 178 14.35 12.52 14.11
C SER A 178 14.62 12.59 15.59
#